data_24c1b399f451aa225ee42ab59596e522
#
_entry.id   24c1b399f451aa225ee42ab59596e522
#
_cell.length_a   1.000
_cell.length_b   1.000
_cell.length_c   1.000
_cell.angle_alpha   90.00
_cell.angle_beta   90.00
_cell.angle_gamma   90.00
#
_symmetry.space_group_name_H-M   'P 1'
#
loop_
_entity.id
_entity.type
_entity.pdbx_description
1 polymer ?
#
loop_
_entity_poly.entity_id
_entity_poly.type
_entity_poly.pdbx_seq_one_letter_code
_entity_poly.pdbx_strand_id
1 'polypeptide(L)'
;WFFAWIFLIGFILIATWIVPIWIAPLFNKFKPLEDGNLKTSIQALLDRCGFVSKGLFVMDGSKRSAHGNAYFTGIGKNKRIVFFDTLIEKLSSLEIEAVLAHELGHFKKNHIRKRMIMTFLMSLAGLALLGWLSEQMWFYESLGVTPAMDGNNAGLALALFSLVIPTFTYFITPIGSLLSRQHEFEADAFAAQTTHPKH
;
A
#
# COMPACT_ATOMS: atom_id res chain seq x y z
N TRP A 1 -19.40 10.19 13.27
CA TRP A 1 -18.63 9.19 12.49
C TRP A 1 -18.22 9.71 11.10
N PHE A 2 -19.10 10.41 10.38
CA PHE A 2 -18.81 10.88 9.01
C PHE A 2 -17.63 11.87 8.95
N PHE A 3 -17.59 12.86 9.84
CA PHE A 3 -16.45 13.80 9.94
C PHE A 3 -15.16 13.10 10.36
N ALA A 4 -15.25 12.08 11.23
CA ALA A 4 -14.08 11.26 11.58
C ALA A 4 -13.55 10.49 10.36
N TRP A 5 -14.43 9.99 9.49
CA TRP A 5 -14.05 9.36 8.25
C TRP A 5 -13.37 10.33 7.27
N ILE A 6 -13.95 11.54 7.09
CA ILE A 6 -13.32 12.57 6.24
C ILE A 6 -11.91 12.91 6.74
N PHE A 7 -11.77 13.09 8.07
CA PHE A 7 -10.47 13.36 8.68
C PHE A 7 -9.48 12.21 8.44
N LEU A 8 -9.91 10.96 8.66
CA LEU A 8 -9.10 9.77 8.43
C LEU A 8 -8.60 9.69 6.97
N ILE A 9 -9.50 9.87 6.00
CA ILE A 9 -9.13 9.84 4.57
C ILE A 9 -8.18 10.97 4.23
N GLY A 10 -8.48 12.19 4.68
CA GLY A 10 -7.61 13.34 4.50
C GLY A 10 -6.21 13.09 5.07
N PHE A 11 -6.14 12.56 6.29
CA PHE A 11 -4.86 12.19 6.92
C PHE A 11 -4.09 11.14 6.12
N ILE A 12 -4.77 10.06 5.69
CA ILE A 12 -4.13 9.00 4.88
C ILE A 12 -3.59 9.57 3.55
N LEU A 13 -4.35 10.39 2.84
CA LEU A 13 -3.92 11.00 1.59
C LEU A 13 -2.73 11.92 1.79
N ILE A 14 -2.78 12.77 2.80
CA ILE A 14 -1.69 13.69 3.17
C ILE A 14 -0.44 12.89 3.56
N ALA A 15 -0.58 11.88 4.42
CA ALA A 15 0.53 11.03 4.86
C ALA A 15 1.16 10.29 3.66
N THR A 16 0.34 9.73 2.77
CA THR A 16 0.82 9.05 1.55
C THR A 16 1.63 9.97 0.64
N TRP A 17 1.33 11.25 0.64
CA TRP A 17 2.05 12.25 -0.13
C TRP A 17 3.30 12.79 0.62
N ILE A 18 3.16 13.13 1.90
CA ILE A 18 4.24 13.75 2.70
C ILE A 18 5.36 12.74 3.02
N VAL A 19 5.01 11.51 3.40
CA VAL A 19 5.98 10.51 3.88
C VAL A 19 7.10 10.26 2.86
N PRO A 20 6.84 9.93 1.57
CA PRO A 20 7.93 9.64 0.64
C PRO A 20 8.72 10.88 0.21
N ILE A 21 8.13 12.07 0.29
CA ILE A 21 8.76 13.31 -0.21
C ILE A 21 9.57 14.02 0.87
N TRP A 22 9.04 14.08 2.09
CA TRP A 22 9.60 14.86 3.18
C TRP A 22 10.19 14.00 4.30
N ILE A 23 9.49 12.95 4.70
CA ILE A 23 9.90 12.14 5.85
C ILE A 23 10.96 11.12 5.46
N ALA A 24 10.77 10.39 4.37
CA ALA A 24 11.72 9.36 3.95
C ALA A 24 13.15 9.91 3.72
N PRO A 25 13.37 11.10 3.11
CA PRO A 25 14.72 11.66 2.95
C PRO A 25 15.40 12.09 4.24
N LEU A 26 14.66 12.33 5.33
CA LEU A 26 15.26 12.62 6.64
C LEU A 26 15.98 11.39 7.23
N PHE A 27 15.51 10.21 6.87
CA PHE A 27 15.99 8.95 7.42
C PHE A 27 16.83 8.12 6.46
N ASN A 28 16.76 8.40 5.16
CA ASN A 28 17.42 7.61 4.12
C ASN A 28 18.19 8.51 3.16
N LYS A 29 19.32 8.01 2.70
CA LYS A 29 20.10 8.67 1.64
C LYS A 29 19.73 8.07 0.30
N PHE A 30 19.38 8.93 -0.64
CA PHE A 30 19.05 8.56 -2.01
C PHE A 30 20.20 8.98 -2.92
N LYS A 31 20.71 8.04 -3.71
CA LYS A 31 21.71 8.30 -4.75
C LYS A 31 21.13 7.91 -6.10
N PRO A 32 21.43 8.62 -7.20
CA PRO A 32 21.11 8.15 -8.53
C PRO A 32 21.73 6.76 -8.77
N LEU A 33 21.00 5.89 -9.48
CA LEU A 33 21.55 4.61 -9.92
C LEU A 33 22.71 4.89 -10.88
N GLU A 34 23.86 4.27 -10.63
CA GLU A 34 25.06 4.41 -11.43
C GLU A 34 24.82 3.95 -12.88
N ASP A 35 25.55 4.55 -13.81
CA ASP A 35 25.51 4.16 -15.22
C ASP A 35 26.17 2.78 -15.41
N GLY A 36 25.46 1.91 -16.13
CA GLY A 36 25.92 0.53 -16.35
C GLY A 36 24.83 -0.34 -16.97
N ASN A 37 25.13 -1.62 -17.13
CA ASN A 37 24.23 -2.58 -17.76
C ASN A 37 22.86 -2.65 -17.08
N LEU A 38 22.83 -2.61 -15.74
CA LEU A 38 21.58 -2.64 -14.97
C LEU A 38 20.68 -1.45 -15.30
N LYS A 39 21.23 -0.23 -15.33
CA LYS A 39 20.46 0.99 -15.66
C LYS A 39 19.93 0.93 -17.08
N THR A 40 20.73 0.45 -18.03
CA THR A 40 20.34 0.28 -19.44
C THR A 40 19.20 -0.73 -19.58
N SER A 41 19.29 -1.89 -18.94
CA SER A 41 18.24 -2.91 -18.95
C SER A 41 16.93 -2.40 -18.35
N ILE A 42 17.02 -1.71 -17.21
CA ILE A 42 15.85 -1.12 -16.56
C ILE A 42 15.20 -0.07 -17.46
N GLN A 43 16.00 0.80 -18.10
CA GLN A 43 15.45 1.82 -18.99
C GLN A 43 14.75 1.18 -20.19
N ALA A 44 15.34 0.16 -20.80
CA ALA A 44 14.72 -0.59 -21.89
C ALA A 44 13.40 -1.26 -21.46
N LEU A 45 13.33 -1.80 -20.25
CA LEU A 45 12.09 -2.35 -19.67
C LEU A 45 11.02 -1.26 -19.54
N LEU A 46 11.37 -0.09 -18.97
CA LEU A 46 10.46 1.02 -18.79
C LEU A 46 9.90 1.52 -20.12
N ASP A 47 10.74 1.64 -21.12
CA ASP A 47 10.37 2.06 -22.48
C ASP A 47 9.39 1.07 -23.12
N ARG A 48 9.68 -0.25 -23.01
CA ARG A 48 8.76 -1.33 -23.46
C ARG A 48 7.38 -1.24 -22.77
N CYS A 49 7.37 -0.90 -21.47
CA CYS A 49 6.14 -0.76 -20.71
C CYS A 49 5.41 0.57 -20.93
N GLY A 50 6.01 1.53 -21.64
CA GLY A 50 5.50 2.89 -21.79
C GLY A 50 5.46 3.66 -20.46
N PHE A 51 6.43 3.36 -19.56
CA PHE A 51 6.49 3.99 -18.24
C PHE A 51 7.52 5.12 -18.23
N VAL A 52 7.05 6.34 -17.97
CA VAL A 52 7.92 7.51 -17.87
C VAL A 52 8.39 7.69 -16.43
N SER A 53 9.70 7.58 -16.20
CA SER A 53 10.35 7.84 -14.91
C SER A 53 11.21 9.10 -14.96
N LYS A 54 11.21 9.88 -13.87
CA LYS A 54 12.13 11.02 -13.69
C LYS A 54 13.51 10.64 -13.15
N GLY A 55 13.73 9.37 -12.85
CA GLY A 55 15.01 8.88 -12.39
C GLY A 55 14.92 7.54 -11.65
N LEU A 56 16.06 6.88 -11.62
CA LEU A 56 16.30 5.64 -10.90
C LEU A 56 17.22 5.96 -9.73
N PHE A 57 16.85 5.57 -8.54
CA PHE A 57 17.58 5.88 -7.31
C PHE A 57 17.87 4.63 -6.50
N VAL A 58 18.96 4.65 -5.75
CA VAL A 58 19.32 3.65 -4.75
C VAL A 58 19.21 4.28 -3.37
N MET A 59 18.57 3.58 -2.45
CA MET A 59 18.41 3.98 -1.06
C MET A 59 19.25 3.07 -0.15
N ASP A 60 19.87 3.64 0.87
CA ASP A 60 20.67 2.94 1.88
C ASP A 60 19.82 2.13 2.88
N GLY A 61 19.05 1.18 2.35
CA GLY A 61 18.13 0.32 3.12
C GLY A 61 18.86 -0.66 4.04
N SER A 62 20.06 -1.08 3.68
CA SER A 62 20.92 -2.01 4.44
C SER A 62 21.16 -1.60 5.88
N LYS A 63 21.11 -0.30 6.17
CA LYS A 63 21.24 0.23 7.54
C LYS A 63 20.12 -0.16 8.50
N ARG A 64 18.96 -0.60 7.98
CA ARG A 64 17.74 -0.86 8.76
C ARG A 64 17.14 -2.22 8.53
N SER A 65 17.32 -2.78 7.34
CA SER A 65 16.73 -4.05 6.97
C SER A 65 17.63 -4.83 6.02
N ALA A 66 17.71 -6.12 6.23
CA ALA A 66 18.37 -7.03 5.29
C ALA A 66 17.48 -7.41 4.10
N HIS A 67 16.22 -6.95 4.06
CA HIS A 67 15.30 -7.28 2.97
C HIS A 67 15.57 -6.40 1.76
N GLY A 68 15.76 -7.05 0.60
CA GLY A 68 15.78 -6.36 -0.69
C GLY A 68 14.37 -5.91 -1.06
N ASN A 69 14.24 -4.67 -1.52
CA ASN A 69 12.96 -4.13 -1.99
C ASN A 69 13.18 -3.09 -3.08
N ALA A 70 12.15 -2.86 -3.90
CA ALA A 70 12.05 -1.73 -4.82
C ALA A 70 10.64 -1.15 -4.74
N TYR A 71 10.51 0.16 -4.94
CA TYR A 71 9.19 0.79 -4.92
C TYR A 71 9.12 2.01 -5.84
N PHE A 72 7.90 2.33 -6.24
CA PHE A 72 7.59 3.51 -7.01
C PHE A 72 7.16 4.64 -6.08
N THR A 73 7.65 5.85 -6.32
CA THR A 73 7.23 7.06 -5.60
C THR A 73 6.97 8.19 -6.58
N GLY A 74 6.21 9.20 -6.14
CA GLY A 74 5.83 10.33 -6.97
C GLY A 74 4.47 10.16 -7.66
N ILE A 75 3.94 11.27 -8.17
CA ILE A 75 2.59 11.37 -8.76
C ILE A 75 2.70 11.83 -10.22
N GLY A 76 1.84 11.28 -11.08
CA GLY A 76 1.72 11.66 -12.47
C GLY A 76 3.01 11.44 -13.27
N LYS A 77 3.57 12.50 -13.87
CA LYS A 77 4.82 12.48 -14.65
C LYS A 77 6.09 12.55 -13.81
N ASN A 78 5.97 12.70 -12.49
CA ASN A 78 7.09 12.84 -11.55
C ASN A 78 7.42 11.53 -10.81
N LYS A 79 7.16 10.40 -11.43
CA LYS A 79 7.44 9.10 -10.84
C LYS A 79 8.93 8.82 -10.78
N ARG A 80 9.37 8.24 -9.66
CA ARG A 80 10.74 7.79 -9.41
C ARG A 80 10.71 6.33 -9.03
N ILE A 81 11.74 5.61 -9.36
CA ILE A 81 11.94 4.22 -8.95
C ILE A 81 13.08 4.21 -7.96
N VAL A 82 12.85 3.60 -6.81
CA VAL A 82 13.83 3.51 -5.74
C VAL A 82 14.11 2.05 -5.47
N PHE A 83 15.38 1.66 -5.59
CA PHE A 83 15.89 0.34 -5.24
C PHE A 83 16.56 0.42 -3.87
N PHE A 84 16.43 -0.61 -3.06
CA PHE A 84 17.27 -0.76 -1.87
C PHE A 84 18.65 -1.26 -2.31
N ASP A 85 19.71 -0.76 -1.69
CA ASP A 85 21.08 -1.27 -1.89
C ASP A 85 21.15 -2.78 -1.69
N THR A 86 20.45 -3.30 -0.66
CA THR A 86 20.32 -4.74 -0.38
C THR A 86 19.72 -5.55 -1.54
N LEU A 87 18.86 -4.96 -2.37
CA LEU A 87 18.30 -5.63 -3.54
C LEU A 87 19.37 -5.78 -4.64
N ILE A 88 20.11 -4.69 -4.89
CA ILE A 88 21.14 -4.64 -5.94
C ILE A 88 22.32 -5.54 -5.59
N GLU A 89 22.67 -5.65 -4.31
CA GLU A 89 23.77 -6.51 -3.83
C GLU A 89 23.44 -8.00 -3.91
N LYS A 90 22.17 -8.39 -3.75
CA LYS A 90 21.73 -9.78 -3.63
C LYS A 90 21.25 -10.41 -4.93
N LEU A 91 20.76 -9.61 -5.86
CA LEU A 91 20.13 -10.09 -7.08
C LEU A 91 20.96 -9.73 -8.32
N SER A 92 20.94 -10.62 -9.29
CA SER A 92 21.48 -10.35 -10.63
C SER A 92 20.62 -9.31 -11.37
N SER A 93 21.18 -8.69 -12.42
CA SER A 93 20.44 -7.70 -13.23
C SER A 93 19.13 -8.26 -13.82
N LEU A 94 19.11 -9.55 -14.20
CA LEU A 94 17.91 -10.20 -14.73
C LEU A 94 16.83 -10.39 -13.65
N GLU A 95 17.23 -10.75 -12.43
CA GLU A 95 16.29 -10.88 -11.32
C GLU A 95 15.72 -9.53 -10.89
N ILE A 96 16.53 -8.47 -10.89
CA ILE A 96 16.08 -7.10 -10.61
C ILE A 96 15.09 -6.64 -11.71
N GLU A 97 15.36 -6.96 -12.98
CA GLU A 97 14.43 -6.67 -14.09
C GLU A 97 13.10 -7.39 -13.90
N ALA A 98 13.11 -8.66 -13.48
CA ALA A 98 11.91 -9.44 -13.22
C ALA A 98 11.08 -8.86 -12.04
N VAL A 99 11.74 -8.51 -10.94
CA VAL A 99 11.09 -7.85 -9.79
C VAL A 99 10.47 -6.52 -10.22
N LEU A 100 11.19 -5.71 -10.99
CA LEU A 100 10.67 -4.43 -11.45
C LEU A 100 9.51 -4.60 -12.44
N ALA A 101 9.54 -5.61 -13.31
CA ALA A 101 8.45 -5.93 -14.21
C ALA A 101 7.18 -6.34 -13.46
N HIS A 102 7.32 -7.11 -12.37
CA HIS A 102 6.22 -7.45 -11.46
C HIS A 102 5.60 -6.18 -10.82
N GLU A 103 6.40 -5.30 -10.26
CA GLU A 103 5.97 -4.04 -9.69
C GLU A 103 5.28 -3.13 -10.72
N LEU A 104 5.81 -3.08 -11.95
CA LEU A 104 5.17 -2.38 -13.06
C LEU A 104 3.81 -2.99 -13.42
N GLY A 105 3.65 -4.31 -13.25
CA GLY A 105 2.38 -5.01 -13.40
C GLY A 105 1.32 -4.47 -12.44
N HIS A 106 1.64 -4.35 -11.15
CA HIS A 106 0.75 -3.74 -10.15
C HIS A 106 0.36 -2.32 -10.54
N PHE A 107 1.31 -1.54 -11.00
CA PHE A 107 1.06 -0.18 -11.45
C PHE A 107 0.16 -0.13 -12.70
N LYS A 108 0.46 -0.91 -13.74
CA LYS A 108 -0.29 -0.95 -15.02
C LYS A 108 -1.74 -1.39 -14.82
N LYS A 109 -1.97 -2.35 -13.93
CA LYS A 109 -3.30 -2.90 -13.57
C LYS A 109 -4.05 -2.05 -12.55
N ASN A 110 -3.46 -0.93 -12.08
CA ASN A 110 -4.05 -0.03 -11.07
C ASN A 110 -4.39 -0.71 -9.73
N HIS A 111 -3.64 -1.76 -9.33
CA HIS A 111 -3.92 -2.52 -8.11
C HIS A 111 -3.89 -1.63 -6.86
N ILE A 112 -2.92 -0.70 -6.77
CA ILE A 112 -2.81 0.25 -5.66
C ILE A 112 -4.08 1.11 -5.56
N ARG A 113 -4.57 1.64 -6.69
CA ARG A 113 -5.78 2.45 -6.73
C ARG A 113 -7.02 1.64 -6.32
N LYS A 114 -7.17 0.43 -6.85
CA LYS A 114 -8.28 -0.48 -6.49
C LYS A 114 -8.27 -0.78 -4.99
N ARG A 115 -7.11 -1.13 -4.43
CA ARG A 115 -6.94 -1.40 -3.00
C ARG A 115 -7.26 -0.17 -2.15
N MET A 116 -6.81 1.01 -2.55
CA MET A 116 -7.08 2.25 -1.84
C MET A 116 -8.57 2.59 -1.81
N ILE A 117 -9.28 2.45 -2.93
CA ILE A 117 -10.73 2.65 -3.00
C ILE A 117 -11.46 1.65 -2.08
N MET A 118 -11.07 0.36 -2.13
CA MET A 118 -11.65 -0.66 -1.26
C MET A 118 -11.44 -0.34 0.22
N THR A 119 -10.23 0.08 0.60
CA THR A 119 -9.91 0.50 1.98
C THR A 119 -10.78 1.68 2.42
N PHE A 120 -10.99 2.66 1.54
CA PHE A 120 -11.85 3.82 1.83
C PHE A 120 -13.32 3.43 2.01
N LEU A 121 -13.83 2.55 1.15
CA LEU A 121 -15.20 2.04 1.27
C LEU A 121 -15.39 1.20 2.53
N MET A 122 -14.44 0.32 2.85
CA MET A 122 -14.50 -0.50 4.05
C MET A 122 -14.40 0.34 5.33
N SER A 123 -13.54 1.36 5.36
CA SER A 123 -13.45 2.28 6.49
C SER A 123 -14.72 3.14 6.65
N LEU A 124 -15.34 3.55 5.54
CA LEU A 124 -16.64 4.24 5.57
C LEU A 124 -17.71 3.34 6.18
N ALA A 125 -17.82 2.11 5.68
CA ALA A 125 -18.79 1.13 6.20
C ALA A 125 -18.56 0.82 7.69
N GLY A 126 -17.30 0.63 8.09
CA GLY A 126 -16.93 0.37 9.48
C GLY A 126 -17.28 1.53 10.41
N LEU A 127 -16.97 2.77 10.04
CA LEU A 127 -17.30 3.95 10.84
C LEU A 127 -18.79 4.28 10.82
N ALA A 128 -19.50 4.02 9.72
CA ALA A 128 -20.95 4.15 9.67
C ALA A 128 -21.63 3.11 10.58
N LEU A 129 -21.15 1.87 10.58
CA LEU A 129 -21.61 0.81 11.49
C LEU A 129 -21.34 1.18 12.95
N LEU A 130 -20.14 1.65 13.27
CA LEU A 130 -19.82 2.13 14.61
C LEU A 130 -20.74 3.28 15.03
N GLY A 131 -20.97 4.27 14.16
CA GLY A 131 -21.86 5.38 14.42
C GLY A 131 -23.29 4.94 14.68
N TRP A 132 -23.80 3.98 13.93
CA TRP A 132 -25.12 3.40 14.15
C TRP A 132 -25.19 2.59 15.46
N LEU A 133 -24.20 1.70 15.70
CA LEU A 133 -24.15 0.89 16.92
C LEU A 133 -24.03 1.75 18.19
N SER A 134 -23.35 2.88 18.13
CA SER A 134 -23.16 3.78 19.27
C SER A 134 -24.47 4.36 19.82
N GLU A 135 -25.53 4.36 19.00
CA GLU A 135 -26.88 4.81 19.39
C GLU A 135 -27.79 3.66 19.86
N GLN A 136 -27.33 2.40 19.77
CA GLN A 136 -28.15 1.23 20.08
C GLN A 136 -27.90 0.72 21.50
N MET A 137 -28.90 0.81 22.39
CA MET A 137 -28.80 0.34 23.76
C MET A 137 -28.42 -1.16 23.83
N TRP A 138 -29.05 -1.99 23.01
CA TRP A 138 -28.80 -3.43 22.97
C TRP A 138 -27.33 -3.79 22.67
N PHE A 139 -26.61 -2.93 21.97
CA PHE A 139 -25.18 -3.13 21.67
C PHE A 139 -24.35 -3.13 22.94
N TYR A 140 -24.62 -2.25 23.88
CA TYR A 140 -23.94 -2.15 25.16
C TYR A 140 -24.39 -3.27 26.10
N GLU A 141 -25.69 -3.47 26.24
CA GLU A 141 -26.28 -4.46 27.14
C GLU A 141 -25.88 -5.90 26.80
N SER A 142 -25.85 -6.25 25.52
CA SER A 142 -25.43 -7.57 25.07
C SER A 142 -23.94 -7.88 25.34
N LEU A 143 -23.14 -6.82 25.52
CA LEU A 143 -21.73 -6.92 25.92
C LEU A 143 -21.51 -6.72 27.42
N GLY A 144 -22.60 -6.71 28.21
CA GLY A 144 -22.55 -6.61 29.67
C GLY A 144 -22.18 -5.24 30.21
N VAL A 145 -22.39 -4.17 29.43
CA VAL A 145 -22.01 -2.81 29.78
C VAL A 145 -23.24 -1.91 29.80
N THR A 146 -23.38 -1.06 30.82
CA THR A 146 -24.42 -0.05 30.88
C THR A 146 -23.85 1.29 30.37
N PRO A 147 -24.39 1.85 29.26
CA PRO A 147 -23.95 3.15 28.78
C PRO A 147 -24.31 4.26 29.71
N ALA A 148 -23.53 5.35 29.72
CA ALA A 148 -23.80 6.52 30.54
C ALA A 148 -25.05 7.25 30.05
N MET A 149 -25.87 7.74 30.99
CA MET A 149 -27.13 8.43 30.70
C MET A 149 -26.93 9.85 30.14
N ASP A 150 -25.73 10.41 30.27
CA ASP A 150 -25.35 11.74 29.76
C ASP A 150 -25.08 11.80 28.24
N GLY A 151 -25.18 10.66 27.54
CA GLY A 151 -25.04 10.56 26.08
C GLY A 151 -23.61 10.58 25.57
N ASN A 152 -22.57 10.68 26.40
CA ASN A 152 -21.18 10.69 25.98
C ASN A 152 -20.56 9.28 25.97
N ASN A 153 -21.09 8.39 25.12
CA ASN A 153 -20.65 7.00 25.02
C ASN A 153 -19.71 6.71 23.85
N ALA A 154 -19.21 7.72 23.15
CA ALA A 154 -18.40 7.53 21.94
C ALA A 154 -17.11 6.71 22.19
N GLY A 155 -16.41 7.00 23.30
CA GLY A 155 -15.21 6.25 23.69
C GLY A 155 -15.52 4.80 24.06
N LEU A 156 -16.61 4.57 24.78
CA LEU A 156 -17.08 3.24 25.16
C LEU A 156 -17.51 2.43 23.93
N ALA A 157 -18.28 3.05 23.02
CA ALA A 157 -18.68 2.43 21.76
C ALA A 157 -17.47 2.01 20.93
N LEU A 158 -16.47 2.89 20.80
CA LEU A 158 -15.23 2.61 20.07
C LEU A 158 -14.46 1.44 20.70
N ALA A 159 -14.35 1.42 22.03
CA ALA A 159 -13.66 0.33 22.74
C ALA A 159 -14.35 -1.02 22.52
N LEU A 160 -15.66 -1.07 22.72
CA LEU A 160 -16.47 -2.28 22.51
C LEU A 160 -16.43 -2.74 21.05
N PHE A 161 -16.58 -1.82 20.11
CA PHE A 161 -16.48 -2.12 18.69
C PHE A 161 -15.11 -2.71 18.31
N SER A 162 -14.02 -2.14 18.86
CA SER A 162 -12.66 -2.62 18.62
C SER A 162 -12.42 -4.04 19.16
N LEU A 163 -13.13 -4.45 20.22
CA LEU A 163 -13.07 -5.82 20.75
C LEU A 163 -13.87 -6.82 19.90
N VAL A 164 -14.99 -6.38 19.32
CA VAL A 164 -15.93 -7.25 18.62
C VAL A 164 -15.58 -7.40 17.14
N ILE A 165 -15.15 -6.32 16.48
CA ILE A 165 -14.93 -6.29 15.02
C ILE A 165 -13.93 -7.33 14.51
N PRO A 166 -12.83 -7.68 15.22
CA PRO A 166 -11.90 -8.72 14.78
C PRO A 166 -12.56 -10.07 14.54
N THR A 167 -13.57 -10.43 15.34
CA THR A 167 -14.33 -11.68 15.17
C THR A 167 -15.02 -11.75 13.81
N PHE A 168 -15.63 -10.65 13.37
CA PHE A 168 -16.31 -10.59 12.08
C PHE A 168 -15.33 -10.44 10.92
N THR A 169 -14.28 -9.65 11.08
CA THR A 169 -13.26 -9.45 10.04
C THR A 169 -12.48 -10.73 9.78
N TYR A 170 -12.37 -11.64 10.76
CA TYR A 170 -11.79 -12.97 10.57
C TYR A 170 -12.45 -13.73 9.42
N PHE A 171 -13.79 -13.69 9.31
CA PHE A 171 -14.53 -14.34 8.23
C PHE A 171 -14.43 -13.62 6.88
N ILE A 172 -14.13 -12.33 6.89
CA ILE A 172 -13.99 -11.50 5.67
C ILE A 172 -12.56 -11.57 5.12
N THR A 173 -11.56 -11.77 5.97
CA THR A 173 -10.14 -11.82 5.60
C THR A 173 -9.82 -12.77 4.45
N PRO A 174 -10.38 -14.01 4.35
CA PRO A 174 -10.12 -14.90 3.23
C PRO A 174 -10.53 -14.31 1.88
N ILE A 175 -11.63 -13.54 1.83
CA ILE A 175 -12.09 -12.88 0.60
C ILE A 175 -11.07 -11.82 0.16
N GLY A 176 -10.59 -11.01 1.09
CA GLY A 176 -9.53 -10.03 0.82
C GLY A 176 -8.23 -10.69 0.33
N SER A 177 -7.87 -11.83 0.93
CA SER A 177 -6.69 -12.61 0.53
C SER A 177 -6.82 -13.18 -0.88
N LEU A 178 -8.01 -13.65 -1.29
CA LEU A 178 -8.26 -14.12 -2.65
C LEU A 178 -8.10 -12.98 -3.69
N LEU A 179 -8.63 -11.80 -3.39
CA LEU A 179 -8.48 -10.63 -4.26
C LEU A 179 -7.02 -10.17 -4.37
N SER A 180 -6.29 -10.17 -3.24
CA SER A 180 -4.86 -9.86 -3.23
C SER A 180 -4.09 -10.86 -4.10
N ARG A 181 -4.35 -12.15 -3.93
CA ARG A 181 -3.72 -13.22 -4.71
C ARG A 181 -3.99 -13.10 -6.22
N GLN A 182 -5.19 -12.71 -6.61
CA GLN A 182 -5.49 -12.43 -8.01
C GLN A 182 -4.61 -11.30 -8.55
N HIS A 183 -4.40 -10.23 -7.78
CA HIS A 183 -3.52 -9.13 -8.17
C HIS A 183 -2.07 -9.58 -8.34
N GLU A 184 -1.58 -10.49 -7.49
CA GLU A 184 -0.23 -11.07 -7.62
C GLU A 184 -0.12 -11.87 -8.93
N PHE A 185 -1.07 -12.75 -9.24
CA PHE A 185 -1.07 -13.49 -10.51
C PHE A 185 -1.15 -12.58 -11.74
N GLU A 186 -1.91 -11.48 -11.67
CA GLU A 186 -1.96 -10.50 -12.77
C GLU A 186 -0.61 -9.78 -12.94
N ALA A 187 0.11 -9.49 -11.85
CA ALA A 187 1.43 -8.87 -11.87
C ALA A 187 2.49 -9.83 -12.39
N ASP A 188 2.47 -11.09 -11.95
CA ASP A 188 3.37 -12.15 -12.42
C ASP A 188 3.19 -12.43 -13.92
N ALA A 189 1.93 -12.53 -14.38
CA ALA A 189 1.63 -12.71 -15.79
C ALA A 189 2.15 -11.54 -16.65
N PHE A 190 2.03 -10.30 -16.13
CA PHE A 190 2.58 -9.12 -16.79
C PHE A 190 4.12 -9.17 -16.84
N ALA A 191 4.77 -9.53 -15.74
CA ALA A 191 6.22 -9.68 -15.68
C ALA A 191 6.73 -10.71 -16.69
N ALA A 192 6.14 -11.90 -16.72
CA ALA A 192 6.50 -12.97 -17.64
C ALA A 192 6.37 -12.56 -19.13
N GLN A 193 5.32 -11.81 -19.47
CA GLN A 193 5.12 -11.30 -20.84
C GLN A 193 6.12 -10.22 -21.25
N THR A 194 6.63 -9.46 -20.27
CA THR A 194 7.45 -8.27 -20.51
C THR A 194 8.95 -8.59 -20.48
N THR A 195 9.37 -9.53 -19.61
CA THR A 195 10.79 -9.95 -19.51
C THR A 195 11.16 -11.05 -20.49
N HIS A 196 10.20 -11.92 -20.87
CA HIS A 196 10.39 -12.97 -21.87
C HIS A 196 9.36 -12.80 -23.00
N PRO A 197 9.51 -11.81 -23.89
CA PRO A 197 8.63 -11.71 -25.05
C PRO A 197 8.77 -12.99 -25.86
N LYS A 198 7.66 -13.69 -26.06
CA LYS A 198 7.63 -14.85 -26.98
C LYS A 198 8.00 -14.33 -28.37
N HIS A 199 9.11 -14.83 -28.91
CA HIS A 199 9.45 -14.70 -30.32
C HIS A 199 8.41 -15.41 -31.19
#